data_139d0d64630601c131732dca8b3ce8fc
#
_entry.id   139d0d64630601c131732dca8b3ce8fc
#
_cell.length_a   1.000
_cell.length_b   1.000
_cell.length_c   1.000
_cell.angle_alpha   90.00
_cell.angle_beta   90.00
_cell.angle_gamma   90.00
#
_symmetry.space_group_name_H-M   'P 1'
#
loop_
_entity.id
_entity.type
_entity.pdbx_description
1 polymer ?
#
loop_
_entity_poly.entity_id
_entity_poly.type
_entity_poly.pdbx_seq_one_letter_code
_entity_poly.pdbx_strand_id
1 'polypeptide(L)'
;MQEQDSEERYVRVAVMIMLALALFASLCATAIHWLAPVPRVMDLVVPPAIAVLYGGLIIALLRRPAWVHGIARIALLAAGLALVAPAWLYTLEASLDPGVRLIAILPPVTSLFVVFLVMLMIFVPGRAAFVAAGLSWVLIALPVLVYLLMHHAEMWAPRGSDLLLAYGPVSLMVVVLLPVQRGLAGKVRRLASERNRMEVMLQRDPLTGVQSRLLGERVLRDTLRDATPAGVIMLDLDDFKAINDTHGHPVGDQVLQAVARACQALLRTGKCIARWGGEEFLVIVTDIDAPGLQAMADRLRVAIAGLPVAATRQVTASFGATMIEPGDDQDTVLKRVDEALYRAKQQGGNRVVAAPSALS
;
A
#
# COMPACT_ATOMS: atom_id res chain seq x y z
N MET A 1 -2.51 -12.81 -10.33
CA MET A 1 -3.00 -12.67 -11.73
C MET A 1 -3.87 -11.43 -11.90
N GLN A 2 -4.92 -11.18 -11.07
CA GLN A 2 -5.75 -9.96 -11.16
C GLN A 2 -5.01 -8.65 -10.83
N GLU A 3 -4.04 -8.66 -9.93
CA GLU A 3 -3.27 -7.48 -9.53
C GLU A 3 -2.27 -7.04 -10.63
N GLN A 4 -1.62 -7.98 -11.31
CA GLN A 4 -0.75 -7.72 -12.46
C GLN A 4 -1.51 -7.15 -13.66
N ASP A 5 -2.71 -7.67 -13.96
CA ASP A 5 -3.58 -7.15 -15.02
C ASP A 5 -4.04 -5.70 -14.74
N SER A 6 -4.26 -5.34 -13.48
CA SER A 6 -4.62 -3.98 -13.10
C SER A 6 -3.44 -3.01 -13.25
N GLU A 7 -2.22 -3.37 -12.85
CA GLU A 7 -1.03 -2.53 -13.02
C GLU A 7 -0.71 -2.28 -14.50
N GLU A 8 -0.75 -3.31 -15.35
CA GLU A 8 -0.54 -3.15 -16.79
C GLU A 8 -1.59 -2.25 -17.45
N ARG A 9 -2.83 -2.32 -16.98
CA ARG A 9 -3.92 -1.45 -17.46
C ARG A 9 -3.65 0.01 -17.10
N TYR A 10 -3.21 0.29 -15.86
CA TYR A 10 -2.85 1.65 -15.44
C TYR A 10 -1.67 2.22 -16.23
N VAL A 11 -0.61 1.44 -16.46
CA VAL A 11 0.54 1.87 -17.26
C VAL A 11 0.10 2.19 -18.70
N ARG A 12 -0.75 1.36 -19.29
CA ARG A 12 -1.27 1.58 -20.65
C ARG A 12 -2.08 2.85 -20.77
N VAL A 13 -2.96 3.12 -19.80
CA VAL A 13 -3.75 4.36 -19.76
C VAL A 13 -2.83 5.57 -19.62
N ALA A 14 -1.84 5.52 -18.73
CA ALA A 14 -0.88 6.60 -18.53
C ALA A 14 -0.05 6.89 -19.78
N VAL A 15 0.43 5.87 -20.48
CA VAL A 15 1.15 6.05 -21.77
C VAL A 15 0.24 6.62 -22.85
N MET A 16 -1.01 6.18 -22.92
CA MET A 16 -1.99 6.71 -23.86
C MET A 16 -2.24 8.20 -23.64
N ILE A 17 -2.45 8.61 -22.37
CA ILE A 17 -2.64 10.01 -22.01
C ILE A 17 -1.39 10.83 -22.37
N MET A 18 -0.19 10.33 -22.04
CA MET A 18 1.08 10.98 -22.39
C MET A 18 1.21 11.22 -23.90
N LEU A 19 0.94 10.18 -24.72
CA LEU A 19 1.03 10.28 -26.17
C LEU A 19 -0.02 11.25 -26.74
N ALA A 20 -1.25 11.23 -26.23
CA ALA A 20 -2.33 12.13 -26.67
C ALA A 20 -1.99 13.60 -26.35
N LEU A 21 -1.48 13.90 -25.15
CA LEU A 21 -1.05 15.24 -24.77
C LEU A 21 0.16 15.69 -25.58
N ALA A 22 1.13 14.82 -25.82
CA ALA A 22 2.29 15.12 -26.64
C ALA A 22 1.92 15.36 -28.12
N LEU A 23 1.01 14.58 -28.67
CA LEU A 23 0.44 14.82 -30.00
C LEU A 23 -0.27 16.17 -30.06
N PHE A 24 -1.14 16.47 -29.09
CA PHE A 24 -1.84 17.76 -29.04
C PHE A 24 -0.85 18.92 -28.96
N ALA A 25 0.17 18.86 -28.10
CA ALA A 25 1.21 19.87 -28.00
C ALA A 25 1.98 20.07 -29.32
N SER A 26 2.30 18.98 -30.03
CA SER A 26 3.00 19.03 -31.33
C SER A 26 2.12 19.65 -32.43
N LEU A 27 0.82 19.36 -32.43
CA LEU A 27 -0.13 19.98 -33.36
C LEU A 27 -0.29 21.48 -33.08
N CYS A 28 -0.40 21.88 -31.81
CA CYS A 28 -0.43 23.29 -31.42
C CYS A 28 0.85 24.02 -31.84
N ALA A 29 2.02 23.42 -31.59
CA ALA A 29 3.30 23.99 -32.02
C ALA A 29 3.36 24.14 -33.54
N THR A 30 2.93 23.14 -34.30
CA THR A 30 2.82 23.21 -35.77
C THR A 30 1.95 24.38 -36.21
N ALA A 31 0.77 24.55 -35.65
CA ALA A 31 -0.13 25.64 -35.99
C ALA A 31 0.48 27.02 -35.66
N ILE A 32 1.10 27.18 -34.50
CA ILE A 32 1.75 28.42 -34.08
C ILE A 32 2.87 28.78 -35.04
N HIS A 33 3.75 27.83 -35.41
CA HIS A 33 4.88 28.12 -36.29
C HIS A 33 4.47 28.38 -37.74
N TRP A 34 3.38 27.77 -38.21
CA TRP A 34 2.84 28.08 -39.56
C TRP A 34 2.21 29.49 -39.66
N LEU A 35 1.76 30.01 -38.54
CA LEU A 35 1.21 31.37 -38.45
C LEU A 35 2.29 32.43 -38.12
N ALA A 36 3.52 32.01 -37.84
CA ALA A 36 4.61 32.90 -37.49
C ALA A 36 5.04 33.74 -38.71
N PRO A 37 5.30 35.05 -38.56
CA PRO A 37 5.67 35.94 -39.67
C PRO A 37 7.01 35.59 -40.33
N VAL A 38 7.94 34.96 -39.62
CA VAL A 38 9.25 34.49 -40.12
C VAL A 38 9.49 33.08 -39.61
N PRO A 39 8.92 32.05 -40.28
CA PRO A 39 9.09 30.69 -39.84
C PRO A 39 10.51 30.19 -40.18
N ARG A 40 11.11 29.46 -39.22
CA ARG A 40 12.39 28.77 -39.40
C ARG A 40 12.17 27.35 -39.88
N VAL A 41 13.10 26.80 -40.66
CA VAL A 41 12.99 25.45 -41.22
C VAL A 41 12.79 24.41 -40.13
N MET A 42 13.50 24.48 -38.99
CA MET A 42 13.35 23.57 -37.87
C MET A 42 11.97 23.64 -37.25
N ASP A 43 11.42 24.81 -37.06
CA ASP A 43 10.11 25.04 -36.46
C ASP A 43 8.96 24.54 -37.37
N LEU A 44 9.21 24.51 -38.69
CA LEU A 44 8.25 23.99 -39.68
C LEU A 44 8.31 22.47 -39.83
N VAL A 45 9.46 21.83 -39.55
CA VAL A 45 9.67 20.40 -39.81
C VAL A 45 9.52 19.55 -38.55
N VAL A 46 10.10 19.98 -37.44
CA VAL A 46 10.18 19.15 -36.20
C VAL A 46 8.81 18.91 -35.58
N PRO A 47 7.95 19.90 -35.31
CA PRO A 47 6.65 19.65 -34.66
C PRO A 47 5.73 18.75 -35.49
N PRO A 48 5.53 18.93 -36.83
CA PRO A 48 4.68 18.02 -37.58
C PRO A 48 5.26 16.61 -37.70
N ALA A 49 6.58 16.44 -37.82
CA ALA A 49 7.21 15.13 -37.83
C ALA A 49 6.97 14.36 -36.51
N ILE A 50 7.04 15.05 -35.39
CA ILE A 50 6.75 14.49 -34.06
C ILE A 50 5.26 14.18 -33.91
N ALA A 51 4.36 15.02 -34.42
CA ALA A 51 2.93 14.75 -34.41
C ALA A 51 2.60 13.46 -35.19
N VAL A 52 3.18 13.27 -36.38
CA VAL A 52 3.03 12.03 -37.15
C VAL A 52 3.56 10.81 -36.38
N LEU A 53 4.72 10.92 -35.74
CA LEU A 53 5.29 9.87 -34.92
C LEU A 53 4.37 9.50 -33.73
N TYR A 54 3.89 10.46 -32.98
CA TYR A 54 3.02 10.19 -31.84
C TYR A 54 1.65 9.61 -32.27
N GLY A 55 1.09 10.08 -33.39
CA GLY A 55 -0.09 9.46 -33.97
C GLY A 55 0.13 7.99 -34.35
N GLY A 56 1.28 7.69 -34.97
CA GLY A 56 1.69 6.32 -35.26
C GLY A 56 1.87 5.45 -34.01
N LEU A 57 2.48 5.99 -32.95
CA LEU A 57 2.66 5.28 -31.67
C LEU A 57 1.32 5.02 -30.96
N ILE A 58 0.36 5.94 -31.03
CA ILE A 58 -1.01 5.72 -30.52
C ILE A 58 -1.66 4.56 -31.25
N ILE A 59 -1.60 4.55 -32.59
CA ILE A 59 -2.16 3.45 -33.41
C ILE A 59 -1.46 2.12 -33.08
N ALA A 60 -0.14 2.13 -32.91
CA ALA A 60 0.62 0.94 -32.54
C ALA A 60 0.20 0.42 -31.15
N LEU A 61 -0.01 1.30 -30.17
CA LEU A 61 -0.44 0.93 -28.81
C LEU A 61 -1.86 0.34 -28.82
N LEU A 62 -2.77 0.87 -29.64
CA LEU A 62 -4.12 0.36 -29.78
C LEU A 62 -4.13 -1.04 -30.44
N ARG A 63 -3.25 -1.28 -31.42
CA ARG A 63 -3.15 -2.57 -32.11
C ARG A 63 -2.39 -3.63 -31.34
N ARG A 64 -1.35 -3.24 -30.58
CA ARG A 64 -0.45 -4.13 -29.82
C ARG A 64 -0.20 -3.62 -28.41
N PRO A 65 -1.14 -3.82 -27.48
CA PRO A 65 -1.04 -3.33 -26.11
C PRO A 65 0.21 -3.84 -25.33
N ALA A 66 0.71 -5.03 -25.68
CA ALA A 66 1.90 -5.59 -25.05
C ALA A 66 3.19 -4.78 -25.31
N TRP A 67 3.20 -3.88 -26.31
CA TRP A 67 4.36 -3.05 -26.62
C TRP A 67 4.42 -1.74 -25.84
N VAL A 68 3.59 -1.57 -24.82
CA VAL A 68 3.46 -0.33 -24.05
C VAL A 68 4.81 0.25 -23.57
N HIS A 69 5.70 -0.58 -23.04
CA HIS A 69 7.01 -0.12 -22.53
C HIS A 69 7.98 0.27 -23.67
N GLY A 70 7.93 -0.44 -24.79
CA GLY A 70 8.73 -0.09 -25.99
C GLY A 70 8.25 1.22 -26.61
N ILE A 71 6.94 1.40 -26.71
CA ILE A 71 6.29 2.61 -27.23
C ILE A 71 6.62 3.82 -26.35
N ALA A 72 6.55 3.66 -25.01
CA ALA A 72 6.90 4.72 -24.08
C ALA A 72 8.37 5.16 -24.21
N ARG A 73 9.30 4.20 -24.40
CA ARG A 73 10.73 4.50 -24.62
C ARG A 73 10.96 5.27 -25.93
N ILE A 74 10.35 4.84 -27.02
CA ILE A 74 10.45 5.52 -28.31
C ILE A 74 9.90 6.96 -28.20
N ALA A 75 8.74 7.12 -27.54
CA ALA A 75 8.13 8.42 -27.33
C ALA A 75 9.04 9.37 -26.52
N LEU A 76 9.65 8.89 -25.43
CA LEU A 76 10.58 9.67 -24.62
C LEU A 76 11.86 10.03 -25.38
N LEU A 77 12.43 9.11 -26.16
CA LEU A 77 13.60 9.40 -26.99
C LEU A 77 13.30 10.45 -28.03
N ALA A 78 12.15 10.37 -28.69
CA ALA A 78 11.72 11.38 -29.66
C ALA A 78 11.50 12.74 -29.03
N ALA A 79 10.87 12.80 -27.85
CA ALA A 79 10.70 14.03 -27.09
C ALA A 79 12.05 14.65 -26.69
N GLY A 80 12.99 13.84 -26.21
CA GLY A 80 14.33 14.29 -25.87
C GLY A 80 15.07 14.88 -27.07
N LEU A 81 15.05 14.19 -28.22
CA LEU A 81 15.69 14.68 -29.46
C LEU A 81 15.06 15.98 -29.94
N ALA A 82 13.72 16.10 -29.84
CA ALA A 82 13.01 17.31 -30.20
C ALA A 82 13.33 18.53 -29.33
N LEU A 83 13.83 18.32 -28.12
CA LEU A 83 14.26 19.38 -27.21
C LEU A 83 15.76 19.66 -27.31
N VAL A 84 16.60 18.62 -27.49
CA VAL A 84 18.06 18.74 -27.60
C VAL A 84 18.45 19.49 -28.90
N ALA A 85 17.86 19.11 -30.04
CA ALA A 85 18.24 19.68 -31.32
C ALA A 85 18.05 21.22 -31.39
N PRO A 86 16.89 21.79 -31.04
CA PRO A 86 16.71 23.23 -30.99
C PRO A 86 17.63 23.92 -29.97
N ALA A 87 17.84 23.35 -28.79
CA ALA A 87 18.71 23.93 -27.77
C ALA A 87 20.13 24.15 -28.29
N TRP A 88 20.68 23.17 -29.00
CA TRP A 88 22.02 23.27 -29.57
C TRP A 88 22.06 24.13 -30.84
N LEU A 89 21.15 23.94 -31.78
CA LEU A 89 21.19 24.62 -33.07
C LEU A 89 20.97 26.14 -32.92
N TYR A 90 20.01 26.54 -32.10
CA TYR A 90 19.71 27.96 -31.89
C TYR A 90 20.79 28.66 -31.03
N THR A 91 21.36 27.98 -30.04
CA THR A 91 22.50 28.56 -29.31
C THR A 91 23.73 28.69 -30.18
N LEU A 92 23.99 27.72 -31.07
CA LEU A 92 25.10 27.82 -32.02
C LEU A 92 24.88 28.93 -33.04
N GLU A 93 23.68 29.04 -33.62
CA GLU A 93 23.32 30.10 -34.55
C GLU A 93 23.51 31.50 -33.93
N ALA A 94 22.97 31.69 -32.72
CA ALA A 94 23.10 32.94 -31.98
C ALA A 94 24.55 33.23 -31.56
N SER A 95 25.40 32.24 -31.40
CA SER A 95 26.82 32.40 -31.07
C SER A 95 27.67 32.78 -32.29
N LEU A 96 27.26 32.34 -33.50
CA LEU A 96 28.03 32.56 -34.75
C LEU A 96 27.62 33.85 -35.46
N ASP A 97 26.37 34.29 -35.32
CA ASP A 97 25.83 35.47 -35.96
C ASP A 97 25.50 36.59 -34.92
N PRO A 98 26.31 37.66 -34.86
CA PRO A 98 26.06 38.74 -33.90
C PRO A 98 24.72 39.49 -34.09
N GLY A 99 24.07 39.35 -35.25
CA GLY A 99 22.75 39.91 -35.54
C GLY A 99 21.58 39.10 -34.98
N VAL A 100 21.84 37.88 -34.53
CA VAL A 100 20.80 36.93 -34.04
C VAL A 100 20.89 36.82 -32.51
N ARG A 101 19.76 37.05 -31.84
CA ARG A 101 19.64 36.91 -30.37
C ARG A 101 18.94 35.60 -30.01
N LEU A 102 19.53 34.83 -29.10
CA LEU A 102 18.93 33.56 -28.64
C LEU A 102 17.52 33.73 -28.12
N ILE A 103 17.29 34.79 -27.33
CA ILE A 103 15.96 35.08 -26.75
C ILE A 103 14.88 35.36 -27.81
N ALA A 104 15.26 35.77 -29.02
CA ALA A 104 14.34 36.01 -30.10
C ALA A 104 13.99 34.73 -30.90
N ILE A 105 14.94 33.77 -30.97
CA ILE A 105 14.85 32.64 -31.87
C ILE A 105 14.46 31.31 -31.16
N LEU A 106 14.83 31.17 -29.88
CA LEU A 106 14.52 29.92 -29.14
C LEU A 106 13.01 29.79 -28.95
N PRO A 107 12.37 28.71 -29.41
CA PRO A 107 10.95 28.48 -29.19
C PRO A 107 10.58 28.44 -27.70
N PRO A 108 9.33 28.70 -27.30
CA PRO A 108 8.88 28.63 -25.90
C PRO A 108 8.68 27.16 -25.43
N VAL A 109 9.77 26.39 -25.47
CA VAL A 109 9.74 24.94 -25.15
C VAL A 109 10.09 24.63 -23.69
N THR A 110 10.26 25.64 -22.84
CA THR A 110 10.66 25.48 -21.43
C THR A 110 9.68 24.63 -20.64
N SER A 111 8.38 24.84 -20.83
CA SER A 111 7.33 24.01 -20.20
C SER A 111 7.38 22.56 -20.65
N LEU A 112 7.63 22.33 -21.95
CA LEU A 112 7.79 20.98 -22.50
C LEU A 112 9.02 20.27 -21.94
N PHE A 113 10.10 21.01 -21.70
CA PHE A 113 11.30 20.48 -21.08
C PHE A 113 11.05 19.98 -19.64
N VAL A 114 10.37 20.78 -18.82
CA VAL A 114 10.00 20.38 -17.45
C VAL A 114 9.08 19.15 -17.47
N VAL A 115 8.06 19.16 -18.34
CA VAL A 115 7.16 17.99 -18.50
C VAL A 115 7.93 16.76 -18.96
N PHE A 116 8.87 16.92 -19.91
CA PHE A 116 9.72 15.82 -20.36
C PHE A 116 10.56 15.21 -19.22
N LEU A 117 11.19 16.03 -18.37
CA LEU A 117 11.92 15.55 -17.19
C LEU A 117 11.02 14.77 -16.23
N VAL A 118 9.79 15.28 -15.98
CA VAL A 118 8.81 14.59 -15.14
C VAL A 118 8.40 13.25 -15.77
N MET A 119 8.11 13.22 -17.08
CA MET A 119 7.71 11.98 -17.78
C MET A 119 8.84 10.95 -17.78
N LEU A 120 10.08 11.41 -18.01
CA LEU A 120 11.25 10.54 -17.94
C LEU A 120 11.41 9.93 -16.55
N MET A 121 11.17 10.71 -15.51
CA MET A 121 11.14 10.20 -14.14
C MET A 121 9.98 9.21 -13.90
N ILE A 122 8.81 9.38 -14.51
CA ILE A 122 7.65 8.49 -14.31
C ILE A 122 7.87 7.14 -15.02
N PHE A 123 8.36 7.14 -16.26
CA PHE A 123 8.38 5.95 -17.10
C PHE A 123 9.70 5.17 -17.08
N VAL A 124 10.79 5.78 -16.63
CA VAL A 124 12.07 5.09 -16.47
C VAL A 124 12.22 4.59 -15.03
N PRO A 125 12.45 3.28 -14.82
CA PRO A 125 12.53 2.73 -13.47
C PRO A 125 13.87 3.00 -12.79
N GLY A 126 13.82 3.09 -11.45
CA GLY A 126 14.99 3.03 -10.58
C GLY A 126 16.02 4.16 -10.78
N ARG A 127 17.30 3.81 -10.60
CA ARG A 127 18.42 4.76 -10.72
C ARG A 127 18.63 5.26 -12.14
N ALA A 128 18.21 4.50 -13.16
CA ALA A 128 18.31 4.88 -14.55
C ALA A 128 17.52 6.17 -14.87
N ALA A 129 16.38 6.38 -14.20
CA ALA A 129 15.60 7.61 -14.35
C ALA A 129 16.40 8.86 -13.94
N PHE A 130 17.13 8.78 -12.83
CA PHE A 130 17.94 9.88 -12.33
C PHE A 130 19.10 10.21 -13.28
N VAL A 131 19.81 9.19 -13.74
CA VAL A 131 20.91 9.33 -14.69
C VAL A 131 20.40 9.90 -16.01
N ALA A 132 19.30 9.36 -16.54
CA ALA A 132 18.70 9.83 -17.79
C ALA A 132 18.21 11.27 -17.70
N ALA A 133 17.58 11.67 -16.58
CA ALA A 133 17.13 13.04 -16.36
C ALA A 133 18.32 14.01 -16.20
N GLY A 134 19.35 13.62 -15.46
CA GLY A 134 20.58 14.41 -15.32
C GLY A 134 21.30 14.62 -16.66
N LEU A 135 21.47 13.56 -17.45
CA LEU A 135 22.04 13.63 -18.79
C LEU A 135 21.18 14.51 -19.72
N SER A 136 19.87 14.33 -19.70
CA SER A 136 18.94 15.15 -20.49
C SER A 136 19.01 16.62 -20.07
N TRP A 137 19.09 16.88 -18.75
CA TRP A 137 19.25 18.24 -18.24
C TRP A 137 20.54 18.89 -18.76
N VAL A 138 21.67 18.18 -18.67
CA VAL A 138 22.95 18.68 -19.21
C VAL A 138 22.86 18.93 -20.71
N LEU A 139 22.29 18.02 -21.49
CA LEU A 139 22.19 18.16 -22.94
C LEU A 139 21.28 19.30 -23.39
N ILE A 140 20.20 19.60 -22.65
CA ILE A 140 19.21 20.59 -23.06
C ILE A 140 19.46 21.94 -22.40
N ALA A 141 19.74 21.97 -21.11
CA ALA A 141 19.85 23.20 -20.34
C ALA A 141 21.22 23.83 -20.44
N LEU A 142 22.30 23.04 -20.45
CA LEU A 142 23.67 23.58 -20.41
C LEU A 142 24.00 24.55 -21.57
N PRO A 143 23.71 24.25 -22.85
CA PRO A 143 24.03 25.18 -23.93
C PRO A 143 23.31 26.53 -23.79
N VAL A 144 22.03 26.49 -23.40
CA VAL A 144 21.23 27.71 -23.19
C VAL A 144 21.78 28.55 -22.02
N LEU A 145 22.09 27.88 -20.90
CA LEU A 145 22.63 28.55 -19.70
C LEU A 145 24.01 29.16 -19.97
N VAL A 146 24.90 28.42 -20.61
CA VAL A 146 26.25 28.93 -20.96
C VAL A 146 26.14 30.16 -21.89
N TYR A 147 25.28 30.11 -22.91
CA TYR A 147 25.05 31.22 -23.79
C TYR A 147 24.56 32.47 -23.03
N LEU A 148 23.52 32.31 -22.19
CA LEU A 148 22.95 33.41 -21.41
C LEU A 148 23.99 34.05 -20.45
N LEU A 149 24.81 33.20 -19.80
CA LEU A 149 25.86 33.66 -18.90
C LEU A 149 26.96 34.45 -19.63
N MET A 150 27.24 34.15 -20.90
CA MET A 150 28.18 34.88 -21.73
C MET A 150 27.60 36.17 -22.30
N HIS A 151 26.27 36.25 -22.45
CA HIS A 151 25.56 37.38 -23.07
C HIS A 151 24.69 38.12 -22.04
N HIS A 152 25.33 38.84 -21.11
CA HIS A 152 24.66 39.52 -19.98
C HIS A 152 23.48 40.42 -20.39
N ALA A 153 23.58 41.10 -21.54
CA ALA A 153 22.50 41.97 -22.03
C ALA A 153 21.21 41.18 -22.35
N GLU A 154 21.35 39.97 -22.88
CA GLU A 154 20.21 39.07 -23.13
C GLU A 154 19.71 38.38 -21.84
N MET A 155 20.62 38.02 -20.94
CA MET A 155 20.31 37.39 -19.69
C MET A 155 19.36 38.23 -18.81
N TRP A 156 19.57 39.53 -18.76
CA TRP A 156 18.73 40.47 -17.98
C TRP A 156 17.48 40.96 -18.71
N ALA A 157 17.30 40.60 -19.98
CA ALA A 157 16.01 40.81 -20.65
C ALA A 157 14.90 39.95 -20.00
N PRO A 158 13.63 40.38 -20.00
CA PRO A 158 12.54 39.62 -19.37
C PRO A 158 12.50 38.14 -19.79
N ARG A 159 12.63 37.87 -21.10
CA ARG A 159 12.66 36.50 -21.62
C ARG A 159 13.94 35.75 -21.29
N GLY A 160 15.08 36.40 -21.19
CA GLY A 160 16.35 35.82 -20.81
C GLY A 160 16.35 35.35 -19.34
N SER A 161 15.82 36.19 -18.44
CA SER A 161 15.66 35.81 -17.03
C SER A 161 14.68 34.64 -16.83
N ASP A 162 13.58 34.59 -17.60
CA ASP A 162 12.64 33.45 -17.59
C ASP A 162 13.31 32.14 -18.06
N LEU A 163 14.13 32.22 -19.13
CA LEU A 163 14.91 31.08 -19.62
C LEU A 163 15.94 30.63 -18.58
N LEU A 164 16.65 31.55 -17.95
CA LEU A 164 17.63 31.28 -16.91
C LEU A 164 16.98 30.53 -15.73
N LEU A 165 15.82 30.99 -15.27
CA LEU A 165 15.08 30.32 -14.19
C LEU A 165 14.54 28.94 -14.61
N ALA A 166 13.99 28.82 -15.81
CA ALA A 166 13.37 27.58 -16.28
C ALA A 166 14.40 26.48 -16.56
N TYR A 167 15.49 26.80 -17.25
CA TYR A 167 16.57 25.86 -17.56
C TYR A 167 17.53 25.62 -16.37
N GLY A 168 17.63 26.58 -15.46
CA GLY A 168 18.45 26.48 -14.25
C GLY A 168 17.70 25.89 -13.06
N PRO A 169 17.33 26.71 -12.07
CA PRO A 169 16.84 26.20 -10.77
C PRO A 169 15.55 25.42 -10.87
N VAL A 170 14.58 25.80 -11.71
CA VAL A 170 13.29 25.11 -11.80
C VAL A 170 13.44 23.68 -12.32
N SER A 171 14.15 23.52 -13.44
CA SER A 171 14.37 22.18 -14.01
C SER A 171 15.29 21.32 -13.14
N LEU A 172 16.30 21.92 -12.50
CA LEU A 172 17.18 21.22 -11.55
C LEU A 172 16.41 20.75 -10.31
N MET A 173 15.50 21.58 -9.81
CA MET A 173 14.62 21.21 -8.69
C MET A 173 13.78 19.97 -9.02
N VAL A 174 13.26 19.86 -10.24
CA VAL A 174 12.52 18.66 -10.69
C VAL A 174 13.43 17.41 -10.68
N VAL A 175 14.65 17.54 -11.21
CA VAL A 175 15.63 16.43 -11.27
C VAL A 175 16.01 15.94 -9.87
N VAL A 176 16.11 16.86 -8.89
CA VAL A 176 16.53 16.53 -7.52
C VAL A 176 15.36 16.05 -6.64
N LEU A 177 14.22 16.76 -6.66
CA LEU A 177 13.13 16.50 -5.72
C LEU A 177 12.30 15.26 -6.06
N LEU A 178 12.05 14.97 -7.34
CA LEU A 178 11.24 13.81 -7.72
C LEU A 178 11.83 12.46 -7.26
N PRO A 179 13.15 12.20 -7.38
CA PRO A 179 13.74 10.97 -6.82
C PRO A 179 13.63 10.88 -5.29
N VAL A 180 13.77 12.01 -4.59
CA VAL A 180 13.64 12.08 -3.13
C VAL A 180 12.21 11.70 -2.70
N GLN A 181 11.20 12.25 -3.34
CA GLN A 181 9.80 11.91 -3.08
C GLN A 181 9.50 10.42 -3.32
N ARG A 182 10.05 9.84 -4.40
CA ARG A 182 9.89 8.41 -4.69
C ARG A 182 10.56 7.52 -3.64
N GLY A 183 11.76 7.92 -3.21
CA GLY A 183 12.47 7.22 -2.15
C GLY A 183 11.68 7.20 -0.84
N LEU A 184 11.10 8.34 -0.47
CA LEU A 184 10.24 8.47 0.71
C LEU A 184 8.96 7.65 0.58
N ALA A 185 8.26 7.73 -0.56
CA ALA A 185 7.05 6.95 -0.81
C ALA A 185 7.32 5.43 -0.77
N GLY A 186 8.46 4.98 -1.30
CA GLY A 186 8.89 3.58 -1.21
C GLY A 186 9.15 3.13 0.22
N LYS A 187 9.81 3.96 1.05
CA LYS A 187 10.03 3.67 2.47
C LYS A 187 8.72 3.59 3.26
N VAL A 188 7.80 4.52 3.03
CA VAL A 188 6.48 4.52 3.70
C VAL A 188 5.70 3.25 3.35
N ARG A 189 5.65 2.84 2.07
CA ARG A 189 4.98 1.59 1.66
C ARG A 189 5.62 0.37 2.28
N ARG A 190 6.95 0.32 2.36
CA ARG A 190 7.67 -0.79 2.99
C ARG A 190 7.35 -0.88 4.49
N LEU A 191 7.41 0.24 5.22
CA LEU A 191 7.07 0.28 6.64
C LEU A 191 5.62 -0.14 6.89
N ALA A 192 4.67 0.30 6.04
CA ALA A 192 3.28 -0.13 6.11
C ALA A 192 3.12 -1.65 5.89
N SER A 193 3.86 -2.22 4.93
CA SER A 193 3.82 -3.67 4.67
C SER A 193 4.47 -4.49 5.79
N GLU A 194 5.57 -4.00 6.38
CA GLU A 194 6.21 -4.63 7.53
C GLU A 194 5.30 -4.59 8.77
N ARG A 195 4.64 -3.45 9.01
CA ARG A 195 3.63 -3.32 10.06
C ARG A 195 2.47 -4.29 9.88
N ASN A 196 1.89 -4.38 8.68
CA ASN A 196 0.81 -5.33 8.39
C ASN A 196 1.26 -6.79 8.59
N ARG A 197 2.49 -7.13 8.21
CA ARG A 197 3.03 -8.48 8.46
C ARG A 197 3.16 -8.77 9.96
N MET A 198 3.65 -7.80 10.74
CA MET A 198 3.71 -7.94 12.21
C MET A 198 2.31 -8.08 12.82
N GLU A 199 1.33 -7.29 12.38
CA GLU A 199 -0.06 -7.41 12.83
C GLU A 199 -0.65 -8.79 12.51
N VAL A 200 -0.41 -9.34 11.31
CA VAL A 200 -0.85 -10.69 10.94
C VAL A 200 -0.16 -11.76 11.79
N MET A 201 1.14 -11.62 12.08
CA MET A 201 1.87 -12.53 12.97
C MET A 201 1.36 -12.50 14.41
N LEU A 202 0.85 -11.35 14.86
CA LEU A 202 0.26 -11.18 16.20
C LEU A 202 -1.19 -11.69 16.31
N GLN A 203 -1.82 -12.10 15.20
CA GLN A 203 -3.21 -12.58 15.20
C GLN A 203 -3.37 -14.00 15.75
N ARG A 204 -2.31 -14.80 15.78
CA ARG A 204 -2.33 -16.15 16.30
C ARG A 204 -1.37 -16.32 17.48
N ASP A 205 -1.81 -17.10 18.48
CA ASP A 205 -0.94 -17.52 19.57
C ASP A 205 0.10 -18.51 19.04
N PRO A 206 1.41 -18.25 19.23
CA PRO A 206 2.47 -19.07 18.63
C PRO A 206 2.54 -20.49 19.21
N LEU A 207 2.06 -20.72 20.44
CA LEU A 207 2.08 -22.03 21.08
C LEU A 207 0.91 -22.90 20.62
N THR A 208 -0.30 -22.34 20.64
CA THR A 208 -1.54 -23.10 20.45
C THR A 208 -2.13 -23.01 19.04
N GLY A 209 -1.72 -22.01 18.25
CA GLY A 209 -2.23 -21.76 16.91
C GLY A 209 -3.66 -21.20 16.85
N VAL A 210 -4.35 -21.03 17.98
CA VAL A 210 -5.64 -20.32 18.05
C VAL A 210 -5.42 -18.81 17.90
N GLN A 211 -6.48 -18.05 17.89
CA GLN A 211 -6.36 -16.58 17.83
C GLN A 211 -5.66 -16.04 19.07
N SER A 212 -4.90 -14.97 18.91
CA SER A 212 -4.30 -14.26 20.03
C SER A 212 -5.35 -13.47 20.79
N ARG A 213 -5.06 -13.08 22.02
CA ARG A 213 -5.87 -12.16 22.82
C ARG A 213 -6.25 -10.89 22.04
N LEU A 214 -5.28 -10.29 21.33
CA LEU A 214 -5.50 -9.06 20.54
C LEU A 214 -6.59 -9.26 19.48
N LEU A 215 -6.58 -10.41 18.79
CA LEU A 215 -7.62 -10.71 17.80
C LEU A 215 -8.96 -11.05 18.49
N GLY A 216 -8.94 -11.76 19.60
CA GLY A 216 -10.14 -12.03 20.40
C GLY A 216 -10.84 -10.74 20.87
N GLU A 217 -10.07 -9.77 21.39
CA GLU A 217 -10.59 -8.44 21.77
C GLU A 217 -11.21 -7.69 20.58
N ARG A 218 -10.59 -7.79 19.39
CA ARG A 218 -11.13 -7.19 18.16
C ARG A 218 -12.45 -7.83 17.76
N VAL A 219 -12.49 -9.17 17.71
CA VAL A 219 -13.70 -9.92 17.36
C VAL A 219 -14.83 -9.62 18.33
N LEU A 220 -14.55 -9.56 19.65
CA LEU A 220 -15.56 -9.21 20.66
C LEU A 220 -16.13 -7.79 20.42
N ARG A 221 -15.24 -6.82 20.16
CA ARG A 221 -15.65 -5.44 19.87
C ARG A 221 -16.50 -5.33 18.60
N ASP A 222 -16.16 -6.07 17.56
CA ASP A 222 -16.93 -6.08 16.31
C ASP A 222 -18.30 -6.76 16.53
N THR A 223 -18.33 -7.88 17.27
CA THR A 223 -19.59 -8.58 17.64
C THR A 223 -20.52 -7.70 18.48
N LEU A 224 -19.98 -6.87 19.39
CA LEU A 224 -20.76 -5.92 20.19
C LEU A 224 -21.43 -4.82 19.34
N ARG A 225 -20.91 -4.52 18.17
CA ARG A 225 -21.50 -3.55 17.23
C ARG A 225 -22.57 -4.16 16.34
N ASP A 226 -22.49 -5.47 16.12
CA ASP A 226 -23.44 -6.20 15.30
C ASP A 226 -24.68 -6.54 16.14
N ALA A 227 -25.89 -6.30 15.60
CA ALA A 227 -27.16 -6.59 16.31
C ALA A 227 -27.51 -8.08 16.31
N THR A 228 -26.58 -8.98 16.00
CA THR A 228 -26.80 -10.42 15.99
C THR A 228 -26.68 -11.02 17.39
N PRO A 229 -27.58 -11.95 17.80
CA PRO A 229 -27.45 -12.65 19.07
C PRO A 229 -26.08 -13.35 19.17
N ALA A 230 -25.36 -13.07 20.23
CA ALA A 230 -24.03 -13.64 20.43
C ALA A 230 -23.79 -13.95 21.92
N GLY A 231 -22.90 -14.89 22.18
CA GLY A 231 -22.48 -15.23 23.52
C GLY A 231 -20.98 -15.39 23.66
N VAL A 232 -20.50 -15.25 24.87
CA VAL A 232 -19.09 -15.36 25.24
C VAL A 232 -18.92 -16.46 26.26
N ILE A 233 -17.90 -17.28 26.05
CA ILE A 233 -17.47 -18.33 26.99
C ILE A 233 -16.03 -18.05 27.37
N MET A 234 -15.73 -17.94 28.66
CA MET A 234 -14.38 -17.93 29.20
C MET A 234 -14.11 -19.29 29.82
N LEU A 235 -13.00 -19.89 29.50
CA LEU A 235 -12.57 -21.14 30.15
C LEU A 235 -11.15 -21.02 30.70
N ASP A 236 -10.89 -21.77 31.75
CA ASP A 236 -9.58 -21.83 32.41
C ASP A 236 -9.34 -23.28 32.83
N LEU A 237 -8.10 -23.76 32.62
CA LEU A 237 -7.73 -25.14 32.94
C LEU A 237 -7.58 -25.31 34.45
N ASP A 238 -8.30 -26.29 34.98
CA ASP A 238 -8.25 -26.61 36.41
C ASP A 238 -6.86 -27.15 36.77
N ASP A 239 -6.29 -26.67 37.87
CA ASP A 239 -4.99 -27.08 38.44
C ASP A 239 -3.81 -27.10 37.44
N PHE A 240 -3.83 -26.26 36.39
CA PHE A 240 -2.79 -26.23 35.35
C PHE A 240 -1.39 -26.00 35.93
N LYS A 241 -1.29 -25.17 36.98
CA LYS A 241 -0.02 -24.96 37.68
C LYS A 241 0.52 -26.26 38.26
N ALA A 242 -0.35 -27.12 38.87
CA ALA A 242 0.08 -28.40 39.40
C ALA A 242 0.57 -29.38 38.30
N ILE A 243 -0.01 -29.30 37.09
CA ILE A 243 0.50 -30.02 35.92
C ILE A 243 1.91 -29.58 35.56
N ASN A 244 2.15 -28.26 35.50
CA ASN A 244 3.46 -27.72 35.21
C ASN A 244 4.49 -28.07 36.29
N ASP A 245 4.11 -27.94 37.58
CA ASP A 245 4.98 -28.24 38.71
C ASP A 245 5.37 -29.73 38.80
N THR A 246 4.45 -30.64 38.39
CA THR A 246 4.66 -32.09 38.45
C THR A 246 5.38 -32.61 37.20
N HIS A 247 5.04 -32.14 36.00
CA HIS A 247 5.46 -32.75 34.73
C HIS A 247 6.36 -31.82 33.90
N GLY A 248 6.59 -30.57 34.34
CA GLY A 248 7.37 -29.56 33.66
C GLY A 248 6.57 -28.80 32.58
N HIS A 249 7.04 -27.60 32.24
CA HIS A 249 6.42 -26.73 31.23
C HIS A 249 6.22 -27.37 29.86
N PRO A 250 7.11 -28.26 29.34
CA PRO A 250 6.86 -28.89 28.04
C PRO A 250 5.59 -29.75 28.00
N VAL A 251 5.20 -30.37 29.12
CA VAL A 251 3.94 -31.14 29.22
C VAL A 251 2.77 -30.17 29.32
N GLY A 252 2.88 -29.07 30.08
CA GLY A 252 1.87 -28.02 30.11
C GLY A 252 1.60 -27.43 28.71
N ASP A 253 2.64 -27.20 27.92
CA ASP A 253 2.52 -26.73 26.54
C ASP A 253 1.77 -27.72 25.64
N GLN A 254 2.04 -29.03 25.80
CA GLN A 254 1.30 -30.08 25.09
C GLN A 254 -0.20 -30.12 25.51
N VAL A 255 -0.50 -29.91 26.79
CA VAL A 255 -1.88 -29.76 27.27
C VAL A 255 -2.57 -28.60 26.62
N LEU A 256 -1.98 -27.40 26.63
CA LEU A 256 -2.53 -26.21 26.00
C LEU A 256 -2.81 -26.41 24.50
N GLN A 257 -1.87 -27.05 23.79
CA GLN A 257 -2.04 -27.38 22.38
C GLN A 257 -3.16 -28.40 22.15
N ALA A 258 -3.29 -29.40 23.01
CA ALA A 258 -4.36 -30.41 22.90
C ALA A 258 -5.75 -29.80 23.15
N VAL A 259 -5.86 -28.97 24.19
CA VAL A 259 -7.08 -28.20 24.49
C VAL A 259 -7.49 -27.29 23.34
N ALA A 260 -6.55 -26.52 22.81
CA ALA A 260 -6.80 -25.63 21.69
C ALA A 260 -7.32 -26.38 20.46
N ARG A 261 -6.68 -27.52 20.11
CA ARG A 261 -7.13 -28.39 19.00
C ARG A 261 -8.52 -28.98 19.24
N ALA A 262 -8.82 -29.46 20.45
CA ALA A 262 -10.13 -29.99 20.77
C ALA A 262 -11.24 -28.94 20.66
N CYS A 263 -10.96 -27.72 21.17
CA CYS A 263 -11.92 -26.63 21.04
C CYS A 263 -12.12 -26.22 19.58
N GLN A 264 -11.05 -26.09 18.79
CA GLN A 264 -11.16 -25.76 17.35
C GLN A 264 -11.96 -26.79 16.56
N ALA A 265 -11.80 -28.07 16.86
CA ALA A 265 -12.53 -29.15 16.19
C ALA A 265 -14.06 -29.08 16.42
N LEU A 266 -14.50 -28.56 17.57
CA LEU A 266 -15.92 -28.40 17.91
C LEU A 266 -16.52 -27.09 17.40
N LEU A 267 -15.69 -26.08 17.15
CA LEU A 267 -16.11 -24.77 16.70
C LEU A 267 -16.15 -24.75 15.16
N ARG A 268 -17.35 -24.56 14.58
CA ARG A 268 -17.54 -24.43 13.13
C ARG A 268 -17.02 -23.08 12.64
N THR A 269 -16.91 -22.94 11.32
CA THR A 269 -16.56 -21.67 10.64
C THR A 269 -17.44 -20.53 11.15
N GLY A 270 -16.84 -19.38 11.49
CA GLY A 270 -17.55 -18.20 12.02
C GLY A 270 -17.52 -18.06 13.55
N LYS A 271 -16.95 -19.04 14.27
CA LYS A 271 -16.75 -18.95 15.73
C LYS A 271 -15.29 -18.65 16.05
N CYS A 272 -15.07 -17.78 17.03
CA CYS A 272 -13.74 -17.36 17.45
C CYS A 272 -13.31 -18.13 18.71
N ILE A 273 -12.09 -18.65 18.72
CA ILE A 273 -11.39 -19.04 19.96
C ILE A 273 -10.06 -18.34 20.04
N ALA A 274 -9.82 -17.65 21.15
CA ALA A 274 -8.60 -16.90 21.41
C ALA A 274 -7.96 -17.38 22.72
N ARG A 275 -6.64 -17.47 22.75
CA ARG A 275 -5.89 -17.61 24.00
C ARG A 275 -5.87 -16.28 24.73
N TRP A 276 -6.53 -16.23 25.87
CA TRP A 276 -6.77 -14.98 26.62
C TRP A 276 -5.67 -14.68 27.63
N GLY A 277 -5.16 -15.72 28.28
CA GLY A 277 -4.09 -15.66 29.26
C GLY A 277 -3.15 -16.86 29.15
N GLY A 278 -2.45 -17.20 30.21
CA GLY A 278 -1.54 -18.34 30.27
C GLY A 278 -2.23 -19.66 29.97
N GLU A 279 -3.33 -19.94 30.68
CA GLU A 279 -4.15 -21.16 30.65
C GLU A 279 -5.63 -20.85 30.34
N GLU A 280 -5.93 -19.59 30.01
CA GLU A 280 -7.27 -19.08 29.75
C GLU A 280 -7.55 -18.96 28.26
N PHE A 281 -8.77 -19.33 27.86
CA PHE A 281 -9.26 -19.17 26.48
C PHE A 281 -10.63 -18.49 26.48
N LEU A 282 -10.81 -17.60 25.51
CA LEU A 282 -12.08 -16.92 25.23
C LEU A 282 -12.69 -17.49 23.95
N VAL A 283 -13.96 -17.86 24.00
CA VAL A 283 -14.74 -18.31 22.84
C VAL A 283 -15.88 -17.32 22.61
N ILE A 284 -16.01 -16.83 21.38
CA ILE A 284 -17.10 -15.96 20.97
C ILE A 284 -17.93 -16.71 19.93
N VAL A 285 -19.25 -16.76 20.15
CA VAL A 285 -20.17 -17.50 19.31
C VAL A 285 -21.31 -16.58 18.89
N THR A 286 -21.47 -16.40 17.59
CA THR A 286 -22.57 -15.66 16.97
C THR A 286 -23.72 -16.59 16.61
N ASP A 287 -24.91 -16.05 16.38
CA ASP A 287 -26.14 -16.78 16.01
C ASP A 287 -26.48 -17.90 17.00
N ILE A 288 -26.48 -17.58 18.29
CA ILE A 288 -26.72 -18.53 19.36
C ILE A 288 -27.68 -17.92 20.42
N ASP A 289 -28.51 -18.79 21.04
CA ASP A 289 -29.31 -18.46 22.20
C ASP A 289 -28.65 -18.95 23.50
N ALA A 290 -29.20 -18.60 24.64
CA ALA A 290 -28.63 -18.93 25.94
C ALA A 290 -28.57 -20.48 26.19
N PRO A 291 -29.61 -21.27 25.89
CA PRO A 291 -29.50 -22.75 25.96
C PRO A 291 -28.44 -23.33 25.05
N GLY A 292 -28.32 -22.81 23.81
CA GLY A 292 -27.29 -23.22 22.84
C GLY A 292 -25.86 -22.87 23.30
N LEU A 293 -25.66 -21.69 23.90
CA LEU A 293 -24.38 -21.29 24.49
C LEU A 293 -23.96 -22.20 25.63
N GLN A 294 -24.90 -22.52 26.54
CA GLN A 294 -24.70 -23.46 27.65
C GLN A 294 -24.33 -24.86 27.13
N ALA A 295 -25.07 -25.37 26.16
CA ALA A 295 -24.78 -26.66 25.54
C ALA A 295 -23.42 -26.69 24.83
N MET A 296 -23.02 -25.56 24.18
CA MET A 296 -21.71 -25.43 23.55
C MET A 296 -20.61 -25.48 24.61
N ALA A 297 -20.74 -24.72 25.70
CA ALA A 297 -19.77 -24.70 26.79
C ALA A 297 -19.62 -26.10 27.42
N ASP A 298 -20.72 -26.83 27.64
CA ASP A 298 -20.66 -28.18 28.18
C ASP A 298 -20.02 -29.20 27.21
N ARG A 299 -20.26 -29.04 25.90
CA ARG A 299 -19.58 -29.87 24.88
C ARG A 299 -18.06 -29.62 24.88
N LEU A 300 -17.63 -28.39 25.05
CA LEU A 300 -16.18 -28.04 25.16
C LEU A 300 -15.60 -28.67 26.43
N ARG A 301 -16.32 -28.57 27.57
CA ARG A 301 -15.93 -29.16 28.84
C ARG A 301 -15.74 -30.68 28.72
N VAL A 302 -16.70 -31.37 28.16
CA VAL A 302 -16.66 -32.85 27.98
C VAL A 302 -15.50 -33.23 27.06
N ALA A 303 -15.29 -32.50 25.99
CA ALA A 303 -14.19 -32.75 25.06
C ALA A 303 -12.80 -32.57 25.72
N ILE A 304 -12.65 -31.56 26.56
CA ILE A 304 -11.40 -31.33 27.30
C ILE A 304 -11.19 -32.42 28.35
N ALA A 305 -12.23 -32.78 29.10
CA ALA A 305 -12.16 -33.87 30.11
C ALA A 305 -11.84 -35.23 29.50
N GLY A 306 -12.15 -35.45 28.24
CA GLY A 306 -11.87 -36.68 27.48
C GLY A 306 -10.51 -36.70 26.75
N LEU A 307 -9.68 -35.69 26.90
CA LEU A 307 -8.39 -35.61 26.19
C LEU A 307 -7.41 -36.67 26.69
N PRO A 308 -6.83 -37.50 25.80
CA PRO A 308 -5.76 -38.43 26.16
C PRO A 308 -4.44 -37.65 26.22
N VAL A 309 -4.06 -37.13 27.39
CA VAL A 309 -2.74 -36.56 27.60
C VAL A 309 -1.91 -37.58 28.40
N ALA A 310 -0.95 -38.22 27.73
CA ALA A 310 -0.24 -39.39 28.22
C ALA A 310 0.49 -39.22 29.57
N ALA A 311 0.81 -37.99 29.93
CA ALA A 311 1.54 -37.68 31.17
C ALA A 311 0.63 -37.29 32.34
N THR A 312 -0.67 -37.00 32.10
CA THR A 312 -1.59 -36.49 33.13
C THR A 312 -2.75 -37.43 33.36
N ARG A 313 -3.25 -37.53 34.59
CA ARG A 313 -4.40 -38.39 34.91
C ARG A 313 -5.68 -37.95 34.19
N GLN A 314 -5.97 -36.69 34.20
CA GLN A 314 -7.12 -36.06 33.53
C GLN A 314 -6.91 -34.54 33.48
N VAL A 315 -7.22 -33.96 32.36
CA VAL A 315 -7.24 -32.47 32.20
C VAL A 315 -8.70 -32.06 32.25
N THR A 316 -9.03 -31.11 33.13
CA THR A 316 -10.38 -30.53 33.20
C THR A 316 -10.28 -29.03 33.07
N ALA A 317 -11.40 -28.37 32.79
CA ALA A 317 -11.51 -26.93 32.71
C ALA A 317 -12.82 -26.44 33.31
N SER A 318 -12.78 -25.26 33.90
CA SER A 318 -13.95 -24.55 34.38
C SER A 318 -14.38 -23.51 33.37
N PHE A 319 -15.69 -23.25 33.27
CA PHE A 319 -16.29 -22.40 32.23
C PHE A 319 -17.24 -21.38 32.83
N GLY A 320 -17.06 -20.11 32.44
CA GLY A 320 -18.08 -19.06 32.56
C GLY A 320 -18.72 -18.82 31.19
N ALA A 321 -20.03 -18.61 31.14
CA ALA A 321 -20.75 -18.29 29.90
C ALA A 321 -21.73 -17.14 30.12
N THR A 322 -21.82 -16.22 29.15
CA THR A 322 -22.76 -15.10 29.17
C THR A 322 -23.23 -14.76 27.78
N MET A 323 -24.49 -14.34 27.65
CA MET A 323 -24.99 -13.72 26.42
C MET A 323 -24.53 -12.25 26.36
N ILE A 324 -24.32 -11.74 25.16
CA ILE A 324 -24.15 -10.31 24.92
C ILE A 324 -25.54 -9.67 24.93
N GLU A 325 -25.71 -8.62 25.72
CA GLU A 325 -26.99 -7.93 25.92
C GLU A 325 -26.94 -6.52 25.26
N PRO A 326 -28.10 -5.96 24.89
CA PRO A 326 -28.15 -4.61 24.35
C PRO A 326 -27.59 -3.59 25.36
N GLY A 327 -26.61 -2.79 24.90
CA GLY A 327 -25.96 -1.79 25.73
C GLY A 327 -24.67 -2.27 26.43
N ASP A 328 -24.32 -3.55 26.29
CA ASP A 328 -23.04 -4.06 26.77
C ASP A 328 -21.85 -3.38 26.06
N ASP A 329 -20.81 -3.12 26.83
CA ASP A 329 -19.47 -2.87 26.34
C ASP A 329 -18.55 -4.08 26.61
N GLN A 330 -17.32 -3.97 26.14
CA GLN A 330 -16.34 -5.05 26.28
C GLN A 330 -16.06 -5.38 27.75
N ASP A 331 -15.92 -4.37 28.60
CA ASP A 331 -15.56 -4.53 30.00
C ASP A 331 -16.71 -5.19 30.79
N THR A 332 -17.95 -4.82 30.50
CA THR A 332 -19.17 -5.39 31.12
C THR A 332 -19.30 -6.86 30.80
N VAL A 333 -19.15 -7.26 29.52
CA VAL A 333 -19.23 -8.66 29.11
C VAL A 333 -18.11 -9.51 29.73
N LEU A 334 -16.88 -9.01 29.67
CA LEU A 334 -15.73 -9.71 30.23
C LEU A 334 -15.83 -9.89 31.74
N LYS A 335 -16.25 -8.85 32.47
CA LYS A 335 -16.46 -8.92 33.91
C LYS A 335 -17.53 -9.96 34.24
N ARG A 336 -18.64 -9.97 33.51
CA ARG A 336 -19.77 -10.89 33.75
C ARG A 336 -19.39 -12.35 33.49
N VAL A 337 -18.61 -12.63 32.43
CA VAL A 337 -18.15 -13.98 32.13
C VAL A 337 -17.07 -14.45 33.12
N ASP A 338 -16.20 -13.56 33.55
CA ASP A 338 -15.15 -13.86 34.53
C ASP A 338 -15.74 -14.18 35.93
N GLU A 339 -16.74 -13.43 36.38
CA GLU A 339 -17.48 -13.73 37.61
C GLU A 339 -18.20 -15.11 37.54
N ALA A 340 -18.68 -15.51 36.36
CA ALA A 340 -19.26 -16.83 36.15
C ALA A 340 -18.19 -17.92 36.20
N LEU A 341 -17.05 -17.71 35.59
CA LEU A 341 -15.91 -18.61 35.62
C LEU A 341 -15.36 -18.80 37.04
N TYR A 342 -15.26 -17.72 37.80
CA TYR A 342 -14.84 -17.75 39.20
C TYR A 342 -15.79 -18.61 40.05
N ARG A 343 -17.11 -18.48 39.85
CA ARG A 343 -18.11 -19.33 40.51
C ARG A 343 -17.95 -20.78 40.10
N ALA A 344 -17.65 -21.09 38.86
CA ALA A 344 -17.38 -22.46 38.41
C ALA A 344 -16.21 -23.09 39.15
N LYS A 345 -15.11 -22.35 39.33
CA LYS A 345 -13.94 -22.78 40.11
C LYS A 345 -14.28 -22.99 41.60
N GLN A 346 -14.97 -22.05 42.23
CA GLN A 346 -15.37 -22.15 43.64
C GLN A 346 -16.26 -23.37 43.93
N GLN A 347 -17.08 -23.77 42.99
CA GLN A 347 -17.97 -24.92 43.13
C GLN A 347 -17.27 -26.29 42.90
N GLY A 348 -15.95 -26.30 42.72
CA GLY A 348 -15.16 -27.54 42.60
C GLY A 348 -14.66 -27.87 41.21
N GLY A 349 -14.69 -26.88 40.28
CA GLY A 349 -14.14 -27.01 38.92
C GLY A 349 -14.92 -27.96 38.00
N ASN A 350 -14.38 -28.18 36.81
CA ASN A 350 -14.91 -29.06 35.75
C ASN A 350 -16.42 -28.86 35.49
N ARG A 351 -16.87 -27.62 35.39
CA ARG A 351 -18.29 -27.28 35.19
C ARG A 351 -18.49 -26.00 34.40
N VAL A 352 -19.68 -25.82 33.93
CA VAL A 352 -20.15 -24.61 33.26
C VAL A 352 -21.07 -23.83 34.21
N VAL A 353 -20.81 -22.54 34.41
CA VAL A 353 -21.71 -21.63 35.11
C VAL A 353 -22.11 -20.53 34.15
N ALA A 354 -23.40 -20.34 33.93
CA ALA A 354 -23.93 -19.23 33.18
C ALA A 354 -24.07 -17.99 34.11
N ALA A 355 -23.71 -16.83 33.61
CA ALA A 355 -24.03 -15.58 34.28
C ALA A 355 -25.55 -15.32 34.18
N PRO A 356 -26.19 -14.79 35.23
CA PRO A 356 -27.55 -14.33 35.15
C PRO A 356 -27.67 -13.20 34.13
N SER A 357 -28.80 -13.16 33.39
CA SER A 357 -29.11 -12.02 32.52
C SER A 357 -29.32 -10.78 33.40
N ALA A 358 -28.80 -9.63 32.97
CA ALA A 358 -29.01 -8.36 33.66
C ALA A 358 -30.48 -7.88 33.57
N LEU A 359 -31.28 -8.55 32.74
CA LEU A 359 -32.71 -8.25 32.53
C LEU A 359 -33.65 -9.09 33.40
N SER A 360 -33.16 -9.89 34.35
CA SER A 360 -33.97 -10.72 35.26
C SER A 360 -34.11 -10.11 36.65
#